data_bcd84e20c62c86b5ce83f771cf85a217
#
_entry.id   bcd84e20c62c86b5ce83f771cf85a217
#
_cell.length_a   1.000
_cell.length_b   1.000
_cell.length_c   1.000
_cell.angle_alpha   90.00
_cell.angle_beta   90.00
_cell.angle_gamma   90.00
#
_symmetry.space_group_name_H-M   'P 1'
#
loop_
_entity.id
_entity.type
_entity.pdbx_description
1 polymer ?
#
loop_
_entity_poly.entity_id
_entity_poly.type
_entity_poly.pdbx_seq_one_letter_code
_entity_poly.pdbx_strand_id
1 'polypeptide(L)'
;MVVGYGGRKIIMKNDDTSYYGRILIKALAKNYPDNYYILYSPENESNKRLTALFNEDSVRVKFPRSHIHNKNHWYTGNGIVRSAKGHGVNTFHGIDDGIASGFSGSNFPTVFTMTDPLYRNADGWVERMLMQRRARKACKIAKRVIALNEVDRQTIIDHYHVKPDDVEVVHPCYFDGCDESVPENMFEILREKYHLPERFVLYKGRLDKNDNLTEAMQLVHALRNNKISIVMLGYRTNHFDRVIKEEVHNIHMFHRFKQVDKIHLADLTAVCKMAKAVIIPNTDRARDLYKIINAQRSGAVVICKDSAKAREIGGDGAIYFDDIHKGADMLSDVLEDENKKAALLEAARANTERFTAKVLADHMIHIYRSVLTHRRLYQE
;
A
#
# COMPACT_ATOMS: atom_id res chain seq x y z
N MET A 1 22.09 8.57 -11.44
CA MET A 1 20.87 9.32 -11.79
C MET A 1 20.32 9.99 -10.55
N VAL A 2 19.73 11.19 -10.69
CA VAL A 2 19.08 11.90 -9.58
C VAL A 2 17.58 11.95 -9.85
N VAL A 3 16.76 11.36 -8.96
CA VAL A 3 15.32 11.37 -9.06
C VAL A 3 14.72 12.28 -7.98
N GLY A 4 13.91 13.25 -8.40
CA GLY A 4 13.21 14.15 -7.47
C GLY A 4 11.77 13.68 -7.23
N TYR A 5 11.28 13.78 -6.01
CA TYR A 5 9.93 13.36 -5.61
C TYR A 5 9.13 14.50 -5.02
N GLY A 6 7.85 14.54 -5.34
CA GLY A 6 6.86 15.29 -4.58
C GLY A 6 6.66 14.66 -3.20
N GLY A 7 7.43 15.11 -2.20
CA GLY A 7 7.58 14.42 -0.90
C GLY A 7 6.56 14.81 0.17
N ARG A 8 5.69 15.82 -0.05
CA ARG A 8 4.79 16.33 0.99
C ARG A 8 3.97 15.24 1.66
N LYS A 9 3.22 14.44 0.91
CA LYS A 9 2.42 13.35 1.48
C LYS A 9 3.29 12.26 2.10
N ILE A 10 4.42 11.93 1.47
CA ILE A 10 5.35 10.91 1.97
C ILE A 10 5.87 11.26 3.37
N ILE A 11 6.15 12.56 3.60
CA ILE A 11 6.75 13.09 4.82
C ILE A 11 5.67 13.38 5.88
N MET A 12 4.58 14.08 5.50
CA MET A 12 3.64 14.69 6.43
C MET A 12 2.43 13.81 6.74
N LYS A 13 2.12 12.80 5.92
CA LYS A 13 0.91 11.98 6.08
C LYS A 13 1.24 10.54 6.46
N ASN A 14 0.21 9.84 6.89
CA ASN A 14 0.26 8.40 7.18
C ASN A 14 -0.94 7.72 6.49
N ASP A 15 -0.99 7.87 5.19
CA ASP A 15 -2.00 7.33 4.29
C ASP A 15 -1.37 6.33 3.31
N ASP A 16 -2.15 5.84 2.37
CA ASP A 16 -1.74 4.86 1.37
C ASP A 16 -0.63 5.42 0.46
N THR A 17 -0.73 6.70 0.09
CA THR A 17 0.29 7.41 -0.70
C THR A 17 1.64 7.46 0.01
N SER A 18 1.61 7.79 1.30
CA SER A 18 2.83 7.90 2.11
C SER A 18 3.48 6.52 2.34
N TYR A 19 2.66 5.49 2.49
CA TYR A 19 3.13 4.11 2.63
C TYR A 19 3.80 3.63 1.33
N TYR A 20 3.12 3.78 0.19
CA TYR A 20 3.69 3.45 -1.13
C TYR A 20 5.00 4.21 -1.39
N GLY A 21 4.99 5.53 -1.21
CA GLY A 21 6.17 6.37 -1.49
C GLY A 21 7.39 5.97 -0.66
N ARG A 22 7.20 5.63 0.63
CA ARG A 22 8.31 5.15 1.49
C ARG A 22 8.85 3.80 1.04
N ILE A 23 7.97 2.84 0.73
CA ILE A 23 8.37 1.51 0.24
C ILE A 23 9.13 1.65 -1.09
N LEU A 24 8.60 2.42 -2.03
CA LEU A 24 9.24 2.66 -3.32
C LEU A 24 10.65 3.25 -3.17
N ILE A 25 10.78 4.32 -2.39
CA ILE A 25 12.08 4.99 -2.23
C ILE A 25 13.08 4.08 -1.51
N LYS A 26 12.63 3.33 -0.50
CA LYS A 26 13.49 2.36 0.19
C LYS A 26 13.93 1.23 -0.75
N ALA A 27 13.03 0.69 -1.57
CA ALA A 27 13.35 -0.33 -2.56
C ALA A 27 14.40 0.17 -3.57
N LEU A 28 14.22 1.39 -4.06
CA LEU A 28 15.16 2.03 -4.98
C LEU A 28 16.51 2.32 -4.33
N ALA A 29 16.55 2.88 -3.13
CA ALA A 29 17.79 3.18 -2.43
C ALA A 29 18.61 1.93 -2.13
N LYS A 30 17.93 0.83 -1.72
CA LYS A 30 18.58 -0.45 -1.42
C LYS A 30 19.13 -1.15 -2.66
N ASN A 31 18.39 -1.15 -3.78
CA ASN A 31 18.77 -1.90 -4.98
C ASN A 31 19.58 -1.06 -5.99
N TYR A 32 19.54 0.27 -5.90
CA TYR A 32 20.26 1.21 -6.75
C TYR A 32 20.90 2.34 -5.93
N PRO A 33 21.86 2.01 -5.03
CA PRO A 33 22.47 2.97 -4.09
C PRO A 33 23.30 4.06 -4.78
N ASP A 34 23.75 3.85 -6.01
CA ASP A 34 24.50 4.84 -6.79
C ASP A 34 23.62 5.98 -7.35
N ASN A 35 22.31 5.86 -7.23
CA ASN A 35 21.37 6.92 -7.58
C ASN A 35 21.07 7.79 -6.36
N TYR A 36 20.63 9.03 -6.59
CA TYR A 36 20.15 9.92 -5.53
C TYR A 36 18.66 10.16 -5.63
N TYR A 37 17.98 10.14 -4.49
CA TYR A 37 16.52 10.28 -4.35
C TYR A 37 16.21 11.48 -3.48
N ILE A 38 15.71 12.58 -4.09
CA ILE A 38 15.48 13.84 -3.40
C ILE A 38 13.99 14.08 -3.19
N LEU A 39 13.55 14.07 -1.94
CA LEU A 39 12.18 14.39 -1.56
C LEU A 39 12.04 15.90 -1.32
N TYR A 40 11.14 16.54 -2.03
CA TYR A 40 10.81 17.94 -1.84
C TYR A 40 9.54 18.08 -0.98
N SER A 41 9.62 18.83 0.12
CA SER A 41 8.47 19.11 0.98
C SER A 41 8.39 20.61 1.30
N PRO A 42 7.18 21.19 1.39
CA PRO A 42 7.03 22.58 1.81
C PRO A 42 7.38 22.80 3.28
N GLU A 43 7.24 21.76 4.09
CA GLU A 43 7.41 21.82 5.55
C GLU A 43 8.27 20.67 6.05
N ASN A 44 8.95 20.93 7.17
CA ASN A 44 9.72 19.95 7.89
C ASN A 44 8.86 19.40 9.04
N GLU A 45 8.49 18.13 8.96
CA GLU A 45 7.95 17.41 10.11
C GLU A 45 8.93 16.34 10.56
N SER A 46 9.23 16.31 11.85
CA SER A 46 9.98 15.23 12.48
C SER A 46 9.07 14.02 12.66
N ASN A 47 8.98 13.18 11.64
CA ASN A 47 8.24 11.94 11.71
C ASN A 47 9.20 10.77 11.95
N LYS A 48 9.12 10.11 13.10
CA LYS A 48 9.96 8.94 13.45
C LYS A 48 9.91 7.82 12.40
N ARG A 49 8.83 7.73 11.61
CA ARG A 49 8.69 6.74 10.52
C ARG A 49 9.57 7.05 9.31
N LEU A 50 10.05 8.28 9.19
CA LEU A 50 11.01 8.68 8.15
C LEU A 50 12.44 8.31 8.52
N THR A 51 12.73 8.00 9.77
CA THR A 51 14.07 7.68 10.24
C THR A 51 14.67 6.52 9.44
N ALA A 52 13.86 5.53 9.08
CA ALA A 52 14.29 4.40 8.24
C ALA A 52 14.67 4.81 6.80
N LEU A 53 14.06 5.87 6.25
CA LEU A 53 14.42 6.42 4.95
C LEU A 53 15.67 7.31 5.02
N PHE A 54 15.85 8.03 6.14
CA PHE A 54 17.00 8.91 6.34
C PHE A 54 18.31 8.16 6.63
N ASN A 55 18.22 6.89 6.99
CA ASN A 55 19.40 6.04 7.17
C ASN A 55 20.03 5.59 5.84
N GLU A 56 19.36 5.87 4.71
CA GLU A 56 19.91 5.57 3.38
C GLU A 56 20.72 6.77 2.86
N ASP A 57 21.99 6.59 2.64
CA ASP A 57 22.91 7.66 2.19
C ASP A 57 22.50 8.29 0.86
N SER A 58 21.78 7.59 0.02
CA SER A 58 21.28 8.04 -1.27
C SER A 58 20.00 8.87 -1.18
N VAL A 59 19.34 8.97 -0.01
CA VAL A 59 18.08 9.71 0.18
C VAL A 59 18.33 11.06 0.83
N ARG A 60 17.73 12.11 0.28
CA ARG A 60 17.83 13.49 0.81
C ARG A 60 16.47 14.15 0.85
N VAL A 61 16.21 14.97 1.86
CA VAL A 61 15.02 15.82 1.90
C VAL A 61 15.43 17.28 1.70
N LYS A 62 14.65 17.99 0.91
CA LYS A 62 14.87 19.41 0.61
C LYS A 62 13.60 20.22 0.88
N PHE A 63 13.80 21.36 1.53
CA PHE A 63 12.78 22.33 1.88
C PHE A 63 13.02 23.66 1.15
N PRO A 64 12.00 24.53 1.05
CA PRO A 64 12.21 25.88 0.56
C PRO A 64 13.19 26.64 1.48
N ARG A 65 13.94 27.58 0.90
CA ARG A 65 14.83 28.45 1.67
C ARG A 65 14.02 29.29 2.68
N SER A 66 14.62 29.68 3.78
CA SER A 66 13.95 30.37 4.91
C SER A 66 13.22 31.68 4.52
N HIS A 67 13.71 32.40 3.50
CA HIS A 67 13.10 33.63 3.00
C HIS A 67 11.85 33.40 2.13
N ILE A 68 11.47 32.17 1.85
CA ILE A 68 10.27 31.87 1.04
C ILE A 68 9.07 31.81 1.96
N HIS A 69 8.25 32.86 1.98
CA HIS A 69 7.07 32.98 2.82
C HIS A 69 5.95 32.05 2.35
N ASN A 70 5.66 31.95 1.05
CA ASN A 70 4.62 31.07 0.52
C ASN A 70 5.18 29.71 0.10
N LYS A 71 5.38 28.84 1.09
CA LYS A 71 5.95 27.49 0.89
C LYS A 71 5.08 26.59 0.00
N ASN A 72 3.76 26.72 0.07
CA ASN A 72 2.85 25.99 -0.80
C ASN A 72 2.97 26.41 -2.25
N HIS A 73 3.10 27.71 -2.53
CA HIS A 73 3.33 28.21 -3.89
C HIS A 73 4.68 27.76 -4.44
N TRP A 74 5.73 27.73 -3.59
CA TRP A 74 7.02 27.15 -3.97
C TRP A 74 6.87 25.69 -4.38
N TYR A 75 6.13 24.88 -3.61
CA TYR A 75 5.95 23.45 -3.83
C TYR A 75 5.12 23.14 -5.08
N THR A 76 4.06 23.92 -5.36
CA THR A 76 3.12 23.66 -6.46
C THR A 76 3.44 24.40 -7.75
N GLY A 77 4.36 25.34 -7.72
CA GLY A 77 4.71 26.22 -8.83
C GLY A 77 6.16 26.05 -9.33
N ASN A 78 6.74 27.16 -9.78
CA ASN A 78 8.09 27.18 -10.36
C ASN A 78 9.23 27.04 -9.33
N GLY A 79 8.94 27.21 -8.05
CA GLY A 79 9.95 27.13 -6.98
C GLY A 79 10.61 25.76 -6.90
N ILE A 80 9.79 24.69 -6.86
CA ILE A 80 10.27 23.31 -6.82
C ILE A 80 11.03 22.94 -8.09
N VAL A 81 10.59 23.44 -9.25
CA VAL A 81 11.24 23.18 -10.55
C VAL A 81 12.65 23.78 -10.59
N ARG A 82 12.80 25.04 -10.13
CA ARG A 82 14.12 25.68 -10.01
C ARG A 82 15.03 24.92 -9.05
N SER A 83 14.48 24.48 -7.91
CA SER A 83 15.23 23.69 -6.94
C SER A 83 15.64 22.34 -7.51
N ALA A 84 14.75 21.64 -8.22
CA ALA A 84 15.06 20.36 -8.87
C ALA A 84 16.17 20.52 -9.91
N LYS A 85 16.10 21.56 -10.77
CA LYS A 85 17.16 21.86 -11.74
C LYS A 85 18.50 22.17 -11.04
N GLY A 86 18.46 22.99 -9.99
CA GLY A 86 19.66 23.36 -9.22
C GLY A 86 20.31 22.18 -8.48
N HIS A 87 19.55 21.14 -8.16
CA HIS A 87 20.07 19.91 -7.56
C HIS A 87 20.43 18.82 -8.60
N GLY A 88 20.40 19.13 -9.89
CA GLY A 88 20.73 18.17 -10.96
C GLY A 88 19.73 17.03 -11.12
N VAL A 89 18.47 17.24 -10.73
CA VAL A 89 17.43 16.22 -10.90
C VAL A 89 17.23 15.91 -12.39
N ASN A 90 17.31 14.62 -12.73
CA ASN A 90 17.12 14.14 -14.09
C ASN A 90 15.64 13.87 -14.40
N THR A 91 14.91 13.29 -13.45
CA THR A 91 13.49 12.93 -13.56
C THR A 91 12.75 13.34 -12.29
N PHE A 92 11.53 13.87 -12.44
CA PHE A 92 10.66 14.22 -11.30
C PHE A 92 9.45 13.28 -11.24
N HIS A 93 9.21 12.72 -10.07
CA HIS A 93 8.12 11.79 -9.83
C HIS A 93 7.10 12.37 -8.83
N GLY A 94 5.88 12.62 -9.30
CA GLY A 94 4.73 12.96 -8.47
C GLY A 94 3.97 11.71 -8.02
N ILE A 95 3.57 11.64 -6.76
CA ILE A 95 2.74 10.55 -6.23
C ILE A 95 1.48 11.15 -5.64
N ASP A 96 0.31 10.85 -6.23
CA ASP A 96 -1.05 11.29 -5.85
C ASP A 96 -1.29 12.78 -5.60
N ASP A 97 -0.28 13.53 -5.13
CA ASP A 97 -0.39 14.97 -4.82
C ASP A 97 -0.26 15.85 -6.08
N GLY A 98 -0.11 15.20 -7.23
CA GLY A 98 0.08 15.85 -8.52
C GLY A 98 1.53 16.16 -8.87
N ILE A 99 1.71 16.89 -9.96
CA ILE A 99 2.99 17.44 -10.42
C ILE A 99 2.86 18.97 -10.40
N ALA A 100 3.89 19.64 -9.91
CA ALA A 100 3.91 21.11 -9.85
C ALA A 100 3.71 21.74 -11.24
N SER A 101 2.87 22.77 -11.31
CA SER A 101 2.50 23.42 -12.57
C SER A 101 3.71 23.99 -13.35
N GLY A 102 4.79 24.31 -12.66
CA GLY A 102 6.02 24.78 -13.29
C GLY A 102 6.74 23.75 -14.17
N PHE A 103 6.37 22.46 -14.10
CA PHE A 103 6.86 21.46 -15.04
C PHE A 103 6.07 21.46 -16.36
N SER A 104 4.89 22.11 -16.42
CA SER A 104 4.08 22.22 -17.63
C SER A 104 4.84 23.02 -18.69
N GLY A 105 4.80 22.53 -19.94
CA GLY A 105 5.51 23.18 -21.05
C GLY A 105 7.06 23.11 -20.98
N SER A 106 7.60 22.48 -19.92
CA SER A 106 9.02 22.18 -19.85
C SER A 106 9.26 20.77 -20.39
N ASN A 107 10.36 20.58 -21.13
CA ASN A 107 10.79 19.23 -21.55
C ASN A 107 11.41 18.42 -20.38
N PHE A 108 11.05 18.75 -19.14
CA PHE A 108 11.56 18.04 -17.97
C PHE A 108 10.90 16.65 -17.87
N PRO A 109 11.68 15.57 -17.79
CA PRO A 109 11.14 14.23 -17.67
C PRO A 109 10.34 14.08 -16.37
N THR A 110 9.07 13.68 -16.47
CA THR A 110 8.18 13.57 -15.33
C THR A 110 7.41 12.25 -15.37
N VAL A 111 7.25 11.66 -14.19
CA VAL A 111 6.46 10.43 -13.94
C VAL A 111 5.40 10.76 -12.90
N PHE A 112 4.23 10.14 -13.00
CA PHE A 112 3.15 10.33 -12.04
C PHE A 112 2.53 8.98 -11.63
N THR A 113 2.59 8.64 -10.35
CA THR A 113 1.91 7.45 -9.80
C THR A 113 0.60 7.84 -9.15
N MET A 114 -0.44 7.06 -9.43
CA MET A 114 -1.76 7.13 -8.80
C MET A 114 -1.99 5.86 -7.98
N THR A 115 -2.07 5.99 -6.66
CA THR A 115 -2.34 4.85 -5.77
C THR A 115 -3.83 4.53 -5.66
N ASP A 116 -4.70 5.52 -5.85
CA ASP A 116 -6.15 5.39 -5.99
C ASP A 116 -6.65 6.40 -7.04
N PRO A 117 -6.87 6.01 -8.31
CA PRO A 117 -7.26 6.92 -9.36
C PRO A 117 -8.59 7.65 -9.11
N LEU A 118 -9.48 7.07 -8.33
CA LEU A 118 -10.78 7.67 -8.00
C LEU A 118 -10.79 8.46 -6.70
N TYR A 119 -9.67 8.45 -5.94
CA TYR A 119 -9.54 9.15 -4.65
C TYR A 119 -10.68 8.81 -3.68
N ARG A 120 -11.00 7.51 -3.54
CA ARG A 120 -12.11 7.03 -2.69
C ARG A 120 -11.90 7.34 -1.22
N ASN A 121 -10.64 7.51 -0.79
CA ASN A 121 -10.25 7.83 0.60
C ASN A 121 -10.23 9.33 0.91
N ALA A 122 -10.68 10.20 0.00
CA ALA A 122 -10.77 11.64 0.25
C ALA A 122 -11.84 11.95 1.31
N ASP A 123 -11.57 12.93 2.16
CA ASP A 123 -12.48 13.39 3.22
C ASP A 123 -13.62 14.24 2.64
N GLY A 124 -14.47 13.59 1.84
CA GLY A 124 -15.64 14.19 1.22
C GLY A 124 -15.50 14.50 -0.28
N TRP A 125 -16.62 14.89 -0.89
CA TRP A 125 -16.72 15.07 -2.33
C TRP A 125 -15.91 16.26 -2.88
N VAL A 126 -15.79 17.33 -2.10
CA VAL A 126 -15.02 18.53 -2.50
C VAL A 126 -13.53 18.20 -2.60
N GLU A 127 -12.98 17.55 -1.58
CA GLU A 127 -11.58 17.13 -1.58
C GLU A 127 -11.31 16.18 -2.74
N ARG A 128 -12.18 15.19 -2.93
CA ARG A 128 -12.10 14.23 -4.05
C ARG A 128 -12.05 14.96 -5.39
N MET A 129 -12.94 15.90 -5.62
CA MET A 129 -12.98 16.69 -6.85
C MET A 129 -11.69 17.50 -7.06
N LEU A 130 -11.15 18.10 -6.00
CA LEU A 130 -9.89 18.85 -6.07
C LEU A 130 -8.71 17.93 -6.37
N MET A 131 -8.64 16.75 -5.75
CA MET A 131 -7.60 15.75 -6.01
C MET A 131 -7.67 15.25 -7.45
N GLN A 132 -8.87 14.92 -7.95
CA GLN A 132 -9.06 14.51 -9.35
C GLN A 132 -8.67 15.61 -10.35
N ARG A 133 -8.94 16.88 -10.05
CA ARG A 133 -8.49 18.01 -10.89
C ARG A 133 -6.97 18.13 -10.91
N ARG A 134 -6.29 17.94 -9.77
CA ARG A 134 -4.82 17.92 -9.69
C ARG A 134 -4.24 16.74 -10.47
N ALA A 135 -4.81 15.56 -10.31
CA ALA A 135 -4.43 14.36 -11.04
C ALA A 135 -4.56 14.54 -12.56
N ARG A 136 -5.68 15.12 -13.03
CA ARG A 136 -5.89 15.41 -14.47
C ARG A 136 -4.83 16.36 -15.03
N LYS A 137 -4.39 17.35 -14.24
CA LYS A 137 -3.28 18.22 -14.63
C LYS A 137 -1.95 17.46 -14.63
N ALA A 138 -1.70 16.63 -13.62
CA ALA A 138 -0.48 15.83 -13.54
C ALA A 138 -0.36 14.83 -14.69
N CYS A 139 -1.45 14.16 -15.06
CA CYS A 139 -1.49 13.26 -16.22
C CYS A 139 -1.11 13.96 -17.53
N LYS A 140 -1.50 15.24 -17.72
CA LYS A 140 -1.11 16.04 -18.90
C LYS A 140 0.37 16.46 -18.91
N ILE A 141 1.01 16.53 -17.73
CA ILE A 141 2.42 16.91 -17.58
C ILE A 141 3.32 15.69 -17.65
N ALA A 142 2.87 14.57 -17.09
CA ALA A 142 3.65 13.34 -16.99
C ALA A 142 3.92 12.71 -18.36
N LYS A 143 5.15 12.22 -18.55
CA LYS A 143 5.54 11.42 -19.72
C LYS A 143 5.15 9.95 -19.56
N ARG A 144 5.02 9.48 -18.31
CA ARG A 144 4.47 8.17 -17.94
C ARG A 144 3.61 8.31 -16.71
N VAL A 145 2.47 7.63 -16.73
CA VAL A 145 1.56 7.50 -15.58
C VAL A 145 1.63 6.05 -15.10
N ILE A 146 1.69 5.87 -13.79
CA ILE A 146 1.83 4.56 -13.16
C ILE A 146 0.57 4.23 -12.39
N ALA A 147 0.02 3.05 -12.66
CA ALA A 147 -1.02 2.39 -11.90
C ALA A 147 -0.43 1.26 -11.06
N LEU A 148 -1.10 0.86 -9.99
CA LEU A 148 -0.63 -0.24 -9.14
C LEU A 148 -1.20 -1.62 -9.53
N ASN A 149 -2.17 -1.65 -10.43
CA ASN A 149 -2.82 -2.84 -10.98
C ASN A 149 -3.54 -2.50 -12.31
N GLU A 150 -3.97 -3.52 -13.05
CA GLU A 150 -4.62 -3.35 -14.36
C GLU A 150 -5.98 -2.65 -14.27
N VAL A 151 -6.75 -2.88 -13.20
CA VAL A 151 -8.04 -2.20 -12.99
C VAL A 151 -7.83 -0.69 -12.82
N ASP A 152 -6.81 -0.30 -12.06
CA ASP A 152 -6.47 1.12 -11.89
C ASP A 152 -5.87 1.71 -13.16
N ARG A 153 -5.10 0.93 -13.95
CA ARG A 153 -4.63 1.32 -15.27
C ARG A 153 -5.80 1.66 -16.20
N GLN A 154 -6.78 0.76 -16.31
CA GLN A 154 -7.96 1.02 -17.12
C GLN A 154 -8.75 2.24 -16.64
N THR A 155 -8.89 2.40 -15.30
CA THR A 155 -9.53 3.58 -14.73
C THR A 155 -8.80 4.88 -15.11
N ILE A 156 -7.46 4.88 -15.13
CA ILE A 156 -6.65 6.04 -15.54
C ILE A 156 -6.90 6.37 -17.01
N ILE A 157 -6.90 5.39 -17.88
CA ILE A 157 -7.16 5.55 -19.32
C ILE A 157 -8.55 6.17 -19.52
N ASP A 158 -9.58 5.58 -18.93
CA ASP A 158 -10.97 5.97 -19.19
C ASP A 158 -11.34 7.31 -18.53
N HIS A 159 -10.94 7.52 -17.27
CA HIS A 159 -11.36 8.69 -16.49
C HIS A 159 -10.50 9.94 -16.74
N TYR A 160 -9.20 9.76 -16.99
CA TYR A 160 -8.26 10.86 -17.22
C TYR A 160 -7.87 11.03 -18.67
N HIS A 161 -8.31 10.13 -19.57
CA HIS A 161 -8.03 10.13 -21.00
C HIS A 161 -6.52 10.15 -21.31
N VAL A 162 -5.77 9.37 -20.56
CA VAL A 162 -4.34 9.13 -20.82
C VAL A 162 -4.22 8.08 -21.91
N LYS A 163 -3.27 8.23 -22.81
CA LYS A 163 -3.04 7.23 -23.87
C LYS A 163 -2.62 5.90 -23.24
N PRO A 164 -3.14 4.76 -23.72
CA PRO A 164 -2.79 3.45 -23.18
C PRO A 164 -1.28 3.18 -23.06
N ASP A 165 -0.50 3.64 -24.07
CA ASP A 165 0.96 3.46 -24.12
C ASP A 165 1.72 4.34 -23.12
N ASP A 166 1.07 5.35 -22.54
CA ASP A 166 1.64 6.24 -21.54
C ASP A 166 1.31 5.80 -20.11
N VAL A 167 0.50 4.72 -19.93
CA VAL A 167 0.15 4.17 -18.62
C VAL A 167 0.77 2.79 -18.44
N GLU A 168 1.60 2.66 -17.41
CA GLU A 168 2.27 1.42 -17.05
C GLU A 168 1.77 0.89 -15.70
N VAL A 169 1.68 -0.44 -15.56
CA VAL A 169 1.36 -1.09 -14.30
C VAL A 169 2.66 -1.44 -13.59
N VAL A 170 2.82 -0.91 -12.39
CA VAL A 170 3.93 -1.28 -11.49
C VAL A 170 3.33 -1.72 -10.17
N HIS A 171 3.32 -3.03 -9.95
CA HIS A 171 2.80 -3.59 -8.70
C HIS A 171 3.61 -3.13 -7.48
N PRO A 172 2.95 -2.96 -6.33
CA PRO A 172 3.66 -2.71 -5.07
C PRO A 172 4.48 -3.93 -4.64
N CYS A 173 5.45 -3.73 -3.75
CA CYS A 173 6.18 -4.83 -3.13
C CYS A 173 5.74 -5.07 -1.69
N TYR A 174 6.03 -6.27 -1.17
CA TYR A 174 5.81 -6.58 0.23
C TYR A 174 6.81 -5.82 1.13
N PHE A 175 6.48 -5.77 2.41
CA PHE A 175 7.33 -5.17 3.43
C PHE A 175 8.51 -6.09 3.77
N ASP A 176 9.73 -5.55 3.86
CA ASP A 176 10.97 -6.33 4.07
C ASP A 176 10.91 -7.31 5.27
N GLY A 177 10.21 -6.96 6.35
CA GLY A 177 10.07 -7.83 7.52
C GLY A 177 9.15 -9.05 7.32
N CYS A 178 8.48 -9.20 6.17
CA CYS A 178 7.61 -10.36 5.92
C CYS A 178 8.38 -11.65 5.62
N ASP A 179 9.66 -11.55 5.27
CA ASP A 179 10.54 -12.69 4.93
C ASP A 179 11.32 -13.26 6.13
N GLU A 180 11.30 -12.57 7.26
CA GLU A 180 12.12 -12.97 8.40
C GLU A 180 11.68 -14.33 8.97
N SER A 181 12.64 -15.18 9.26
CA SER A 181 12.40 -16.41 10.00
C SER A 181 11.99 -16.06 11.43
N VAL A 182 10.90 -16.65 11.90
CA VAL A 182 10.40 -16.44 13.26
C VAL A 182 10.77 -17.65 14.11
N PRO A 183 11.58 -17.48 15.18
CA PRO A 183 11.88 -18.56 16.11
C PRO A 183 10.59 -19.08 16.78
N GLU A 184 10.49 -20.41 17.00
CA GLU A 184 9.29 -21.02 17.57
C GLU A 184 8.92 -20.48 18.96
N ASN A 185 9.93 -20.22 19.82
CA ASN A 185 9.72 -19.65 21.14
C ASN A 185 9.10 -18.25 21.09
N MET A 186 9.23 -17.54 19.99
CA MET A 186 8.63 -16.22 19.81
C MET A 186 7.08 -16.29 19.78
N PHE A 187 6.50 -17.38 19.31
CA PHE A 187 5.03 -17.52 19.23
C PHE A 187 4.37 -17.51 20.62
N GLU A 188 4.96 -18.17 21.61
CA GLU A 188 4.45 -18.13 22.98
C GLU A 188 4.58 -16.74 23.61
N ILE A 189 5.75 -16.11 23.43
CA ILE A 189 6.00 -14.74 23.90
C ILE A 189 4.99 -13.75 23.33
N LEU A 190 4.71 -13.86 22.01
CA LEU A 190 3.76 -12.96 21.36
C LEU A 190 2.31 -13.27 21.75
N ARG A 191 1.97 -14.53 21.99
CA ARG A 191 0.66 -14.93 22.49
C ARG A 191 0.38 -14.27 23.83
N GLU A 192 1.32 -14.33 24.75
CA GLU A 192 1.20 -13.67 26.07
C GLU A 192 1.20 -12.16 25.96
N LYS A 193 2.15 -11.58 25.22
CA LYS A 193 2.31 -10.13 25.04
C LYS A 193 1.06 -9.44 24.52
N TYR A 194 0.36 -10.06 23.56
CA TYR A 194 -0.83 -9.52 22.92
C TYR A 194 -2.13 -10.20 23.37
N HIS A 195 -2.04 -11.14 24.31
CA HIS A 195 -3.17 -11.96 24.79
C HIS A 195 -3.95 -12.60 23.64
N LEU A 196 -3.23 -13.23 22.69
CA LEU A 196 -3.82 -13.83 21.51
C LEU A 196 -4.48 -15.16 21.83
N PRO A 197 -5.68 -15.45 21.25
CA PRO A 197 -6.29 -16.77 21.37
C PRO A 197 -5.41 -17.86 20.78
N GLU A 198 -5.63 -19.11 21.20
CA GLU A 198 -4.88 -20.27 20.67
C GLU A 198 -5.09 -20.45 19.15
N ARG A 199 -6.35 -20.30 18.72
CA ARG A 199 -6.77 -20.43 17.31
C ARG A 199 -7.52 -19.18 16.89
N PHE A 200 -7.02 -18.47 15.90
CA PHE A 200 -7.68 -17.25 15.44
C PHE A 200 -7.48 -16.98 13.95
N VAL A 201 -8.45 -16.28 13.38
CA VAL A 201 -8.34 -15.57 12.11
C VAL A 201 -7.97 -14.11 12.41
N LEU A 202 -7.01 -13.58 11.70
CA LEU A 202 -6.53 -12.21 11.86
C LEU A 202 -7.25 -11.29 10.86
N TYR A 203 -7.91 -10.27 11.36
CA TYR A 203 -8.32 -9.11 10.57
C TYR A 203 -7.38 -7.94 10.87
N LYS A 204 -6.83 -7.31 9.82
CA LYS A 204 -5.99 -6.11 9.94
C LYS A 204 -6.57 -4.98 9.11
N GLY A 205 -6.99 -3.89 9.74
CA GLY A 205 -7.57 -2.76 9.03
C GLY A 205 -7.70 -1.51 9.89
N ARG A 206 -8.31 -0.48 9.29
CA ARG A 206 -8.91 0.61 10.07
C ARG A 206 -10.28 0.10 10.51
N LEU A 207 -10.54 0.22 11.78
CA LEU A 207 -11.82 -0.22 12.35
C LEU A 207 -12.87 0.88 12.13
N ASP A 208 -13.18 1.17 10.86
CA ASP A 208 -14.15 2.18 10.45
C ASP A 208 -15.25 1.58 9.55
N LYS A 209 -16.27 2.39 9.23
CA LYS A 209 -17.45 1.97 8.48
C LYS A 209 -17.18 1.43 7.06
N ASN A 210 -16.03 1.73 6.51
CA ASN A 210 -15.69 1.38 5.12
C ASN A 210 -14.87 0.09 5.02
N ASP A 211 -14.57 -0.57 6.13
CA ASP A 211 -13.66 -1.71 6.16
C ASP A 211 -14.36 -3.08 6.24
N ASN A 212 -15.70 -3.13 6.04
CA ASN A 212 -16.51 -4.38 6.00
C ASN A 212 -16.24 -5.32 7.18
N LEU A 213 -16.15 -4.75 8.41
CA LEU A 213 -15.85 -5.49 9.64
C LEU A 213 -16.88 -6.59 9.93
N THR A 214 -18.15 -6.29 9.69
CA THR A 214 -19.27 -7.18 9.89
C THR A 214 -19.15 -8.43 9.03
N GLU A 215 -18.76 -8.29 7.75
CA GLU A 215 -18.52 -9.45 6.87
C GLU A 215 -17.41 -10.36 7.42
N ALA A 216 -16.32 -9.78 7.96
CA ALA A 216 -15.23 -10.55 8.54
C ALA A 216 -15.70 -11.36 9.78
N MET A 217 -16.52 -10.76 10.62
CA MET A 217 -17.07 -11.41 11.82
C MET A 217 -18.04 -12.51 11.45
N GLN A 218 -18.97 -12.25 10.53
CA GLN A 218 -19.96 -13.21 10.06
C GLN A 218 -19.29 -14.42 9.39
N LEU A 219 -18.22 -14.19 8.59
CA LEU A 219 -17.46 -15.27 7.98
C LEU A 219 -16.81 -16.16 9.04
N VAL A 220 -16.16 -15.58 10.06
CA VAL A 220 -15.56 -16.36 11.16
C VAL A 220 -16.62 -17.05 12.02
N HIS A 221 -17.81 -16.44 12.18
CA HIS A 221 -18.93 -17.07 12.85
C HIS A 221 -19.43 -18.32 12.11
N ALA A 222 -19.49 -18.26 10.78
CA ALA A 222 -19.95 -19.34 9.91
C ALA A 222 -18.94 -20.49 9.71
N LEU A 223 -17.69 -20.38 10.21
CA LEU A 223 -16.72 -21.47 10.14
C LEU A 223 -17.23 -22.72 10.87
N ARG A 224 -17.01 -23.91 10.28
CA ARG A 224 -17.35 -25.21 10.88
C ARG A 224 -16.72 -25.38 12.26
N ASN A 225 -15.48 -24.92 12.45
CA ASN A 225 -14.80 -24.94 13.73
C ASN A 225 -15.13 -23.71 14.56
N ASN A 226 -16.08 -23.85 15.48
CA ASN A 226 -16.54 -22.77 16.37
C ASN A 226 -15.53 -22.39 17.48
N LYS A 227 -14.37 -23.05 17.58
CA LYS A 227 -13.27 -22.68 18.50
C LYS A 227 -12.30 -21.67 17.92
N ILE A 228 -12.48 -21.27 16.64
CA ILE A 228 -11.65 -20.25 16.02
C ILE A 228 -12.19 -18.86 16.38
N SER A 229 -11.36 -18.04 17.00
CA SER A 229 -11.67 -16.65 17.34
C SER A 229 -11.34 -15.70 16.20
N ILE A 230 -11.88 -14.47 16.23
CA ILE A 230 -11.41 -13.39 15.39
C ILE A 230 -10.55 -12.43 16.22
N VAL A 231 -9.35 -12.12 15.73
CA VAL A 231 -8.49 -11.07 16.28
C VAL A 231 -8.54 -9.87 15.33
N MET A 232 -9.07 -8.77 15.81
CA MET A 232 -9.12 -7.51 15.07
C MET A 232 -7.98 -6.59 15.45
N LEU A 233 -7.07 -6.35 14.52
CA LEU A 233 -5.94 -5.46 14.69
C LEU A 233 -6.23 -4.08 14.14
N GLY A 234 -6.31 -3.08 15.00
CA GLY A 234 -6.52 -1.69 14.63
C GLY A 234 -7.02 -0.82 15.78
N TYR A 235 -6.91 0.51 15.61
CA TYR A 235 -7.40 1.45 16.60
C TYR A 235 -8.91 1.53 16.63
N ARG A 236 -9.49 1.56 17.83
CA ARG A 236 -10.91 1.79 18.03
C ARG A 236 -11.34 3.16 17.53
N THR A 237 -12.52 3.20 16.94
CA THR A 237 -13.25 4.41 16.61
C THR A 237 -14.62 4.35 17.28
N ASN A 238 -15.29 5.49 17.48
CA ASN A 238 -16.66 5.52 18.00
C ASN A 238 -17.64 4.71 17.14
N HIS A 239 -17.37 4.64 15.83
CA HIS A 239 -18.14 3.82 14.91
C HIS A 239 -17.90 2.32 15.18
N PHE A 240 -16.65 1.92 15.36
CA PHE A 240 -16.26 0.56 15.67
C PHE A 240 -16.98 0.07 16.94
N ASP A 241 -16.90 0.82 18.03
CA ASP A 241 -17.48 0.41 19.31
C ASP A 241 -19.00 0.15 19.20
N ARG A 242 -19.72 0.96 18.42
CA ARG A 242 -21.16 0.76 18.18
C ARG A 242 -21.43 -0.46 17.32
N VAL A 243 -20.83 -0.56 16.14
CA VAL A 243 -21.06 -1.65 15.18
C VAL A 243 -20.64 -3.00 15.76
N ILE A 244 -19.47 -3.04 16.42
CA ILE A 244 -18.96 -4.29 16.98
C ILE A 244 -19.82 -4.76 18.16
N LYS A 245 -20.28 -3.86 19.03
CA LYS A 245 -21.16 -4.26 20.14
C LYS A 245 -22.46 -4.86 19.64
N GLU A 246 -23.09 -4.23 18.63
CA GLU A 246 -24.30 -4.74 18.01
C GLU A 246 -24.05 -6.09 17.33
N GLU A 247 -23.04 -6.19 16.49
CA GLU A 247 -22.77 -7.41 15.72
C GLU A 247 -22.33 -8.56 16.61
N VAL A 248 -21.39 -8.34 17.54
CA VAL A 248 -20.97 -9.37 18.53
C VAL A 248 -22.16 -9.88 19.35
N HIS A 249 -23.09 -8.98 19.68
CA HIS A 249 -24.32 -9.35 20.39
C HIS A 249 -25.22 -10.22 19.49
N ASN A 250 -25.48 -9.76 18.27
CA ASN A 250 -26.39 -10.43 17.34
C ASN A 250 -25.95 -11.84 16.96
N ILE A 251 -24.63 -12.05 16.78
CA ILE A 251 -24.07 -13.35 16.40
C ILE A 251 -23.45 -14.12 17.58
N HIS A 252 -23.67 -13.67 18.81
CA HIS A 252 -23.21 -14.33 20.04
C HIS A 252 -21.70 -14.66 20.09
N MET A 253 -20.84 -13.78 19.56
CA MET A 253 -19.40 -14.00 19.45
C MET A 253 -18.54 -13.42 20.59
N PHE A 254 -19.12 -13.04 21.73
CA PHE A 254 -18.39 -12.40 22.84
C PHE A 254 -17.07 -13.12 23.25
N HIS A 255 -17.12 -14.45 23.32
CA HIS A 255 -15.97 -15.26 23.72
C HIS A 255 -14.99 -15.56 22.59
N ARG A 256 -15.35 -15.22 21.35
CA ARG A 256 -14.54 -15.48 20.15
C ARG A 256 -14.01 -14.20 19.51
N PHE A 257 -14.21 -13.05 20.16
CA PHE A 257 -13.78 -11.75 19.68
C PHE A 257 -12.66 -11.19 20.53
N LYS A 258 -11.56 -10.81 19.89
CA LYS A 258 -10.44 -10.13 20.52
C LYS A 258 -10.02 -8.92 19.68
N GLN A 259 -9.89 -7.75 20.33
CA GLN A 259 -9.30 -6.58 19.70
C GLN A 259 -7.90 -6.35 20.25
N VAL A 260 -7.00 -5.98 19.35
CA VAL A 260 -5.63 -5.55 19.64
C VAL A 260 -5.40 -4.20 18.97
N ASP A 261 -5.14 -3.16 19.77
CA ASP A 261 -5.00 -1.80 19.25
C ASP A 261 -3.78 -1.66 18.33
N LYS A 262 -2.67 -2.28 18.72
CA LYS A 262 -1.40 -2.15 18.00
C LYS A 262 -0.51 -3.39 18.22
N ILE A 263 0.05 -3.88 17.13
CA ILE A 263 1.15 -4.83 17.13
C ILE A 263 2.39 -4.11 16.58
N HIS A 264 3.56 -4.34 17.19
CA HIS A 264 4.81 -3.82 16.64
C HIS A 264 5.04 -4.41 15.25
N LEU A 265 5.59 -3.59 14.34
CA LEU A 265 5.81 -4.01 12.96
C LEU A 265 6.71 -5.26 12.85
N ALA A 266 7.72 -5.35 13.71
CA ALA A 266 8.61 -6.52 13.83
C ALA A 266 7.87 -7.80 14.26
N ASP A 267 6.79 -7.68 15.04
CA ASP A 267 6.02 -8.84 15.52
C ASP A 267 4.92 -9.26 14.54
N LEU A 268 4.57 -8.38 13.60
CA LEU A 268 3.41 -8.57 12.73
C LEU A 268 3.51 -9.83 11.86
N THR A 269 4.69 -10.10 11.31
CA THR A 269 4.95 -11.30 10.49
C THR A 269 4.70 -12.56 11.31
N ALA A 270 5.21 -12.62 12.53
CA ALA A 270 4.99 -13.75 13.44
C ALA A 270 3.50 -13.92 13.77
N VAL A 271 2.79 -12.82 14.07
CA VAL A 271 1.35 -12.86 14.35
C VAL A 271 0.54 -13.33 13.13
N CYS A 272 0.93 -12.93 11.90
CA CYS A 272 0.33 -13.46 10.68
C CYS A 272 0.55 -14.98 10.55
N LYS A 273 1.76 -15.48 10.84
CA LYS A 273 2.06 -16.92 10.85
C LYS A 273 1.28 -17.70 11.90
N MET A 274 1.03 -17.11 13.08
CA MET A 274 0.22 -17.72 14.14
C MET A 274 -1.25 -17.82 13.77
N ALA A 275 -1.77 -16.92 12.94
CA ALA A 275 -3.15 -16.91 12.52
C ALA A 275 -3.48 -18.12 11.63
N LYS A 276 -4.67 -18.70 11.80
CA LYS A 276 -5.19 -19.76 10.90
C LYS A 276 -5.42 -19.21 9.50
N ALA A 277 -5.86 -17.95 9.41
CA ALA A 277 -5.97 -17.20 8.16
C ALA A 277 -5.91 -15.69 8.42
N VAL A 278 -5.62 -14.92 7.39
CA VAL A 278 -5.77 -13.45 7.36
C VAL A 278 -6.97 -13.14 6.48
N ILE A 279 -7.98 -12.45 7.04
CA ILE A 279 -9.18 -12.06 6.31
C ILE A 279 -9.09 -10.62 5.84
N ILE A 280 -9.41 -10.37 4.57
CA ILE A 280 -9.39 -9.06 3.91
C ILE A 280 -10.75 -8.84 3.22
N PRO A 281 -11.75 -8.32 3.95
CA PRO A 281 -13.12 -8.22 3.44
C PRO A 281 -13.33 -7.01 2.51
N ASN A 282 -12.31 -6.17 2.31
CA ASN A 282 -12.32 -5.06 1.35
C ASN A 282 -11.03 -5.08 0.54
N THR A 283 -11.16 -4.97 -0.79
CA THR A 283 -10.05 -5.04 -1.75
C THR A 283 -10.01 -3.84 -2.71
N ASP A 284 -10.77 -2.79 -2.40
CA ASP A 284 -10.89 -1.60 -3.26
C ASP A 284 -9.69 -0.65 -3.15
N ARG A 285 -8.99 -0.65 -2.02
CA ARG A 285 -7.92 0.30 -1.72
C ARG A 285 -6.55 -0.31 -1.97
N ALA A 286 -5.59 0.52 -2.34
CA ALA A 286 -4.19 0.10 -2.52
C ALA A 286 -3.63 -0.63 -1.29
N ARG A 287 -3.89 -0.13 -0.07
CA ARG A 287 -3.42 -0.76 1.18
C ARG A 287 -3.96 -2.17 1.40
N ASP A 288 -5.13 -2.49 0.87
CA ASP A 288 -5.72 -3.81 1.04
C ASP A 288 -4.99 -4.83 0.16
N LEU A 289 -4.52 -4.40 -1.02
CA LEU A 289 -3.64 -5.18 -1.88
C LEU A 289 -2.30 -5.51 -1.18
N TYR A 290 -1.71 -4.53 -0.47
CA TYR A 290 -0.52 -4.78 0.36
C TYR A 290 -0.78 -5.81 1.47
N LYS A 291 -1.99 -5.82 2.06
CA LYS A 291 -2.32 -6.82 3.08
C LYS A 291 -2.29 -8.23 2.51
N ILE A 292 -2.79 -8.42 1.26
CA ILE A 292 -2.74 -9.70 0.56
C ILE A 292 -1.29 -10.15 0.40
N ILE A 293 -0.46 -9.31 -0.23
CA ILE A 293 0.94 -9.63 -0.52
C ILE A 293 1.71 -9.94 0.77
N ASN A 294 1.57 -9.09 1.78
CA ASN A 294 2.29 -9.24 3.05
C ASN A 294 1.85 -10.49 3.82
N ALA A 295 0.56 -10.84 3.82
CA ALA A 295 0.06 -12.03 4.47
C ALA A 295 0.53 -13.30 3.76
N GLN A 296 0.49 -13.33 2.43
CA GLN A 296 1.03 -14.43 1.62
C GLN A 296 2.53 -14.62 1.89
N ARG A 297 3.31 -13.54 1.86
CA ARG A 297 4.75 -13.60 2.11
C ARG A 297 5.09 -14.03 3.53
N SER A 298 4.26 -13.66 4.50
CA SER A 298 4.39 -14.13 5.89
C SER A 298 4.03 -15.62 6.07
N GLY A 299 3.57 -16.32 5.03
CA GLY A 299 3.17 -17.72 5.13
C GLY A 299 1.80 -17.94 5.78
N ALA A 300 0.90 -16.96 5.72
CA ALA A 300 -0.47 -17.09 6.19
C ALA A 300 -1.44 -17.49 5.07
N VAL A 301 -2.45 -18.30 5.39
CA VAL A 301 -3.61 -18.51 4.51
C VAL A 301 -4.32 -17.17 4.36
N VAL A 302 -4.59 -16.74 3.12
CA VAL A 302 -5.31 -15.50 2.84
C VAL A 302 -6.70 -15.80 2.31
N ILE A 303 -7.71 -15.15 2.92
CA ILE A 303 -9.08 -15.12 2.37
C ILE A 303 -9.49 -13.67 2.19
N CYS A 304 -9.94 -13.30 0.99
CA CYS A 304 -10.28 -11.92 0.67
C CYS A 304 -11.55 -11.83 -0.17
N LYS A 305 -12.20 -10.65 -0.10
CA LYS A 305 -13.33 -10.33 -0.96
C LYS A 305 -12.93 -10.48 -2.42
N ASP A 306 -13.76 -11.14 -3.21
CA ASP A 306 -13.52 -11.34 -4.63
C ASP A 306 -13.61 -10.01 -5.38
N SER A 307 -12.57 -9.72 -6.13
CA SER A 307 -12.50 -8.61 -7.06
C SER A 307 -11.38 -8.85 -8.08
N ALA A 308 -11.46 -8.21 -9.23
CA ALA A 308 -10.41 -8.29 -10.25
C ALA A 308 -9.04 -7.85 -9.68
N LYS A 309 -8.99 -6.81 -8.83
CA LYS A 309 -7.77 -6.37 -8.14
C LYS A 309 -7.22 -7.43 -7.19
N ALA A 310 -8.10 -8.05 -6.39
CA ALA A 310 -7.67 -9.09 -5.45
C ALA A 310 -7.12 -10.30 -6.19
N ARG A 311 -7.77 -10.74 -7.27
CA ARG A 311 -7.30 -11.86 -8.09
C ARG A 311 -5.98 -11.57 -8.79
N GLU A 312 -5.79 -10.36 -9.34
CA GLU A 312 -4.53 -9.93 -9.95
C GLU A 312 -3.36 -10.00 -8.94
N ILE A 313 -3.60 -9.55 -7.71
CA ILE A 313 -2.55 -9.47 -6.67
C ILE A 313 -2.37 -10.79 -5.93
N GLY A 314 -3.45 -11.48 -5.58
CA GLY A 314 -3.41 -12.69 -4.77
C GLY A 314 -3.10 -13.97 -5.57
N GLY A 315 -3.40 -13.96 -6.89
CA GLY A 315 -3.20 -15.12 -7.76
C GLY A 315 -3.89 -16.38 -7.23
N ASP A 316 -3.27 -17.53 -7.43
CA ASP A 316 -3.78 -18.81 -6.93
C ASP A 316 -3.46 -19.06 -5.44
N GLY A 317 -2.77 -18.09 -4.80
CA GLY A 317 -2.35 -18.18 -3.40
C GLY A 317 -3.34 -17.58 -2.39
N ALA A 318 -4.59 -17.32 -2.78
CA ALA A 318 -5.62 -16.79 -1.90
C ALA A 318 -6.99 -17.44 -2.16
N ILE A 319 -7.83 -17.45 -1.14
CA ILE A 319 -9.23 -17.82 -1.22
C ILE A 319 -10.03 -16.56 -1.51
N TYR A 320 -10.94 -16.62 -2.49
CA TYR A 320 -11.78 -15.48 -2.89
C TYR A 320 -13.24 -15.77 -2.57
N PHE A 321 -13.91 -14.85 -1.88
CA PHE A 321 -15.32 -15.01 -1.53
C PHE A 321 -16.17 -13.82 -2.01
N ASP A 322 -17.32 -14.11 -2.53
CA ASP A 322 -18.42 -13.18 -2.85
C ASP A 322 -19.58 -13.34 -1.86
N ASP A 323 -19.76 -14.57 -1.33
CA ASP A 323 -20.73 -14.97 -0.34
C ASP A 323 -20.04 -15.44 0.94
N ILE A 324 -20.57 -15.02 2.10
CA ILE A 324 -19.97 -15.26 3.41
C ILE A 324 -19.95 -16.76 3.75
N HIS A 325 -21.06 -17.48 3.49
CA HIS A 325 -21.16 -18.89 3.83
C HIS A 325 -20.27 -19.75 2.94
N LYS A 326 -20.28 -19.50 1.64
CA LYS A 326 -19.33 -20.14 0.70
C LYS A 326 -17.88 -19.88 1.07
N GLY A 327 -17.57 -18.64 1.43
CA GLY A 327 -16.22 -18.26 1.90
C GLY A 327 -15.81 -19.00 3.17
N ALA A 328 -16.74 -19.14 4.11
CA ALA A 328 -16.50 -19.89 5.35
C ALA A 328 -16.29 -21.39 5.08
N ASP A 329 -17.06 -21.98 4.15
CA ASP A 329 -16.89 -23.37 3.74
C ASP A 329 -15.54 -23.60 3.06
N MET A 330 -15.17 -22.74 2.08
CA MET A 330 -13.87 -22.82 1.39
C MET A 330 -12.69 -22.69 2.37
N LEU A 331 -12.80 -21.76 3.33
CA LEU A 331 -11.77 -21.60 4.35
C LEU A 331 -11.71 -22.81 5.27
N SER A 332 -12.86 -23.34 5.70
CA SER A 332 -12.92 -24.55 6.53
C SER A 332 -12.28 -25.74 5.83
N ASP A 333 -12.58 -25.96 4.54
CA ASP A 333 -11.97 -27.03 3.73
C ASP A 333 -10.44 -26.94 3.71
N VAL A 334 -9.90 -25.74 3.54
CA VAL A 334 -8.44 -25.52 3.52
C VAL A 334 -7.85 -25.72 4.92
N LEU A 335 -8.53 -25.30 5.99
CA LEU A 335 -8.03 -25.42 7.36
C LEU A 335 -8.11 -26.86 7.91
N GLU A 336 -8.98 -27.70 7.37
CA GLU A 336 -9.19 -29.11 7.76
C GLU A 336 -8.33 -30.08 6.93
N ASP A 337 -7.84 -29.67 5.75
CA ASP A 337 -7.05 -30.47 4.83
C ASP A 337 -5.63 -29.90 4.71
N GLU A 338 -4.64 -30.52 5.36
CA GLU A 338 -3.26 -30.07 5.35
C GLU A 338 -2.62 -30.07 3.95
N ASN A 339 -3.07 -30.95 3.02
CA ASN A 339 -2.56 -30.96 1.64
C ASN A 339 -3.09 -29.75 0.86
N LYS A 340 -4.37 -29.41 0.97
CA LYS A 340 -4.95 -28.22 0.37
C LYS A 340 -4.29 -26.95 0.92
N LYS A 341 -4.07 -26.92 2.22
CA LYS A 341 -3.40 -25.79 2.88
C LYS A 341 -1.96 -25.64 2.42
N ALA A 342 -1.19 -26.74 2.35
CA ALA A 342 0.18 -26.71 1.87
C ALA A 342 0.26 -26.24 0.42
N ALA A 343 -0.60 -26.74 -0.46
CA ALA A 343 -0.67 -26.30 -1.86
C ALA A 343 -1.00 -24.83 -2.00
N LEU A 344 -1.97 -24.32 -1.21
CA LEU A 344 -2.32 -22.88 -1.20
C LEU A 344 -1.15 -22.01 -0.72
N LEU A 345 -0.44 -22.42 0.32
CA LEU A 345 0.72 -21.66 0.85
C LEU A 345 1.90 -21.69 -0.12
N GLU A 346 2.12 -22.78 -0.84
CA GLU A 346 3.12 -22.87 -1.89
C GLU A 346 2.79 -21.93 -3.05
N ALA A 347 1.55 -21.95 -3.53
CA ALA A 347 1.08 -21.01 -4.56
C ALA A 347 1.19 -19.54 -4.09
N ALA A 348 0.84 -19.26 -2.84
CA ALA A 348 1.00 -17.94 -2.23
C ALA A 348 2.46 -17.48 -2.23
N ARG A 349 3.39 -18.35 -1.83
CA ARG A 349 4.83 -18.05 -1.82
C ARG A 349 5.33 -17.76 -3.23
N ALA A 350 5.02 -18.63 -4.19
CA ALA A 350 5.40 -18.45 -5.60
C ALA A 350 4.85 -17.14 -6.17
N ASN A 351 3.58 -16.80 -5.87
CA ASN A 351 2.97 -15.57 -6.30
C ASN A 351 3.71 -14.32 -5.79
N THR A 352 4.26 -14.35 -4.56
CA THR A 352 4.92 -13.19 -3.96
C THR A 352 6.30 -12.88 -4.56
N GLU A 353 6.90 -13.76 -5.34
CA GLU A 353 8.20 -13.50 -5.99
C GLU A 353 8.13 -12.33 -6.99
N ARG A 354 6.98 -12.08 -7.57
CA ARG A 354 6.77 -10.92 -8.46
C ARG A 354 6.58 -9.59 -7.74
N PHE A 355 6.51 -9.61 -6.40
CA PHE A 355 6.30 -8.44 -5.54
C PHE A 355 7.50 -8.12 -4.65
N THR A 356 8.70 -8.48 -5.07
CA THR A 356 9.91 -8.14 -4.32
C THR A 356 10.29 -6.67 -4.48
N ALA A 357 11.03 -6.13 -3.50
CA ALA A 357 11.58 -4.77 -3.59
C ALA A 357 12.48 -4.59 -4.82
N LYS A 358 13.20 -5.65 -5.23
CA LYS A 358 14.03 -5.64 -6.43
C LYS A 358 13.21 -5.51 -7.71
N VAL A 359 12.14 -6.30 -7.86
CA VAL A 359 11.25 -6.24 -9.04
C VAL A 359 10.64 -4.85 -9.17
N LEU A 360 10.13 -4.27 -8.07
CA LEU A 360 9.61 -2.90 -8.05
C LEU A 360 10.68 -1.89 -8.47
N ALA A 361 11.89 -1.99 -7.90
CA ALA A 361 12.97 -1.06 -8.18
C ALA A 361 13.45 -1.16 -9.64
N ASP A 362 13.62 -2.37 -10.16
CA ASP A 362 14.04 -2.63 -11.55
C ASP A 362 13.05 -2.01 -12.54
N HIS A 363 11.74 -2.25 -12.32
CA HIS A 363 10.68 -1.70 -13.16
C HIS A 363 10.68 -0.16 -13.15
N MET A 364 10.76 0.42 -11.96
CA MET A 364 10.80 1.88 -11.82
C MET A 364 12.05 2.52 -12.44
N ILE A 365 13.22 1.90 -12.30
CA ILE A 365 14.45 2.39 -12.96
C ILE A 365 14.32 2.30 -14.47
N HIS A 366 13.72 1.23 -15.00
CA HIS A 366 13.43 1.13 -16.44
C HIS A 366 12.57 2.30 -16.92
N ILE A 367 11.48 2.61 -16.21
CA ILE A 367 10.60 3.73 -16.52
C ILE A 367 11.37 5.08 -16.46
N TYR A 368 12.15 5.30 -15.40
CA TYR A 368 12.93 6.54 -15.33
C TYR A 368 13.94 6.70 -16.47
N ARG A 369 14.56 5.60 -16.89
CA ARG A 369 15.48 5.62 -18.05
C ARG A 369 14.73 5.86 -19.35
N SER A 370 13.57 5.27 -19.55
CA SER A 370 12.77 5.44 -20.77
C SER A 370 12.37 6.91 -20.99
N VAL A 371 11.91 7.60 -19.93
CA VAL A 371 11.52 9.02 -20.03
C VAL A 371 12.73 9.96 -20.25
N LEU A 372 13.93 9.53 -19.90
CA LEU A 372 15.18 10.26 -20.16
C LEU A 372 15.65 10.10 -21.61
N THR A 373 15.50 8.91 -22.19
CA THR A 373 15.92 8.62 -23.58
C THR A 373 15.05 9.37 -24.58
N HIS A 374 13.76 9.47 -24.35
CA HIS A 374 12.87 10.30 -25.17
C HIS A 374 13.28 11.77 -25.24
N ARG A 375 13.97 12.28 -24.22
CA ARG A 375 14.50 13.66 -24.25
C ARG A 375 15.62 13.85 -25.26
N ARG A 376 16.48 12.85 -25.47
CA ARG A 376 17.63 12.97 -26.38
C ARG A 376 17.22 13.01 -27.84
N LEU A 377 16.15 12.29 -28.21
CA LEU A 377 15.65 12.24 -29.60
C LEU A 377 14.95 13.53 -30.07
N TYR A 378 14.59 14.45 -29.18
CA TYR A 378 13.98 15.75 -29.50
C TYR A 378 14.93 16.94 -29.35
N GLN A 379 16.21 16.71 -29.08
CA GLN A 379 17.25 17.74 -28.95
C GLN A 379 18.29 17.68 -30.11
N GLU A 380 18.19 16.69 -31.00
CA GLU A 380 18.82 16.61 -32.29
C GLU A 380 17.84 17.10 -33.39
#